data_b14023bb20d7cbc50f9421c821f481cd
#
_entry.id   b14023bb20d7cbc50f9421c821f481cd
#
_cell.length_a   1.000
_cell.length_b   1.000
_cell.length_c   1.000
_cell.angle_alpha   90.00
_cell.angle_beta   90.00
_cell.angle_gamma   90.00
#
_symmetry.space_group_name_H-M   'P 1'
#
loop_
_entity.id
_entity.type
_entity.pdbx_description
1 polymer ?
#
loop_
_entity_poly.entity_id
_entity_poly.type
_entity_poly.pdbx_seq_one_letter_code
_entity_poly.pdbx_strand_id
1 'polypeptide(L)'
;MITSRDTGRWVIPKGWPIEGLSPHESAAQEAWEEAGVEGKVFDRMLGLYSYAKRMEKADDVPCVVSVYPIKVKTLRDKFPERAERKRKWMSLKKAAQSVHEPELAEILRHFNPHRLKG
;
A
#
# COMPACT_ATOMS: atom_id res chain seq x y z
N MET A 1 4.43 1.05 6.29
CA MET A 1 3.12 1.72 6.51
C MET A 1 3.27 3.22 6.36
N ILE A 2 2.28 3.85 5.83
CA ILE A 2 2.20 5.31 5.67
C ILE A 2 0.88 5.81 6.26
N THR A 3 0.79 7.12 6.50
CA THR A 3 -0.46 7.72 6.96
C THR A 3 -1.31 8.18 5.78
N SER A 4 -2.63 8.01 5.91
CA SER A 4 -3.60 8.56 4.96
C SER A 4 -3.61 10.08 5.04
N ARG A 5 -3.67 10.78 3.91
CA ARG A 5 -3.74 12.24 3.87
C ARG A 5 -5.03 12.78 4.48
N ASP A 6 -6.12 12.04 4.32
CA ASP A 6 -7.44 12.49 4.78
C ASP A 6 -7.66 12.28 6.26
N THR A 7 -7.25 11.13 6.80
CA THR A 7 -7.61 10.70 8.14
C THR A 7 -6.42 10.55 9.09
N GLY A 8 -5.19 10.50 8.56
CA GLY A 8 -3.99 10.21 9.34
C GLY A 8 -3.89 8.77 9.80
N ARG A 9 -4.80 7.90 9.38
CA ARG A 9 -4.75 6.47 9.71
C ARG A 9 -3.60 5.77 8.98
N TRP A 10 -3.09 4.70 9.58
CA TRP A 10 -2.09 3.88 8.93
C TRP A 10 -2.69 3.07 7.80
N VAL A 11 -2.09 3.15 6.62
CA VAL A 11 -2.52 2.46 5.40
C VAL A 11 -1.30 1.96 4.64
N ILE A 12 -1.53 1.10 3.65
CA ILE A 12 -0.49 0.77 2.68
C ILE A 12 -0.57 1.75 1.50
N PRO A 13 0.54 1.95 0.76
CA PRO A 13 0.49 2.75 -0.47
C PRO A 13 -0.49 2.13 -1.47
N LYS A 14 -1.32 2.97 -2.08
CA LYS A 14 -2.32 2.55 -3.06
C LYS A 14 -2.77 3.72 -3.91
N GLY A 15 -3.32 3.43 -5.06
CA GLY A 15 -3.90 4.44 -5.95
C GLY A 15 -4.73 3.79 -7.05
N TRP A 16 -5.26 4.62 -7.93
CA TRP A 16 -5.99 4.15 -9.09
C TRP A 16 -5.06 3.42 -10.06
N PRO A 17 -5.55 2.43 -10.82
CA PRO A 17 -4.74 1.80 -11.86
C PRO A 17 -4.16 2.85 -12.80
N ILE A 18 -2.89 2.70 -13.13
CA ILE A 18 -2.18 3.64 -14.01
C ILE A 18 -2.21 3.07 -15.44
N GLU A 19 -2.68 3.88 -16.38
CA GLU A 19 -2.74 3.47 -17.77
C GLU A 19 -1.36 3.08 -18.31
N GLY A 20 -1.30 1.96 -19.00
CA GLY A 20 -0.05 1.44 -19.54
C GLY A 20 0.78 0.60 -18.58
N LEU A 21 0.40 0.52 -17.31
CA LEU A 21 1.11 -0.31 -16.32
C LEU A 21 0.25 -1.50 -15.90
N SER A 22 0.91 -2.62 -15.64
CA SER A 22 0.25 -3.76 -15.01
C SER A 22 -0.11 -3.45 -13.56
N PRO A 23 -1.00 -4.23 -12.91
CA PRO A 23 -1.36 -3.97 -11.52
C PRO A 23 -0.18 -3.92 -10.56
N HIS A 24 0.79 -4.85 -10.68
CA HIS A 24 1.96 -4.84 -9.79
C HIS A 24 2.89 -3.65 -10.08
N GLU A 25 3.00 -3.23 -11.34
CA GLU A 25 3.77 -2.03 -11.70
C GLU A 25 3.10 -0.76 -11.16
N SER A 26 1.78 -0.68 -11.23
CA SER A 26 1.03 0.43 -10.63
C SER A 26 1.25 0.48 -9.11
N ALA A 27 1.24 -0.67 -8.45
CA ALA A 27 1.51 -0.75 -7.01
C ALA A 27 2.93 -0.23 -6.67
N ALA A 28 3.92 -0.59 -7.47
CA ALA A 28 5.29 -0.10 -7.29
C ALA A 28 5.39 1.42 -7.47
N GLN A 29 4.68 1.97 -8.45
CA GLN A 29 4.67 3.42 -8.69
C GLN A 29 4.02 4.16 -7.52
N GLU A 30 2.92 3.65 -6.99
CA GLU A 30 2.27 4.25 -5.82
C GLU A 30 3.16 4.16 -4.58
N ALA A 31 3.87 3.06 -4.39
CA ALA A 31 4.81 2.91 -3.28
C ALA A 31 5.95 3.94 -3.38
N TRP A 32 6.43 4.23 -4.58
CA TRP A 32 7.41 5.28 -4.80
C TRP A 32 6.84 6.66 -4.46
N GLU A 33 5.71 7.02 -5.04
CA GLU A 33 5.10 8.35 -4.88
C GLU A 33 4.71 8.64 -3.44
N GLU A 34 4.15 7.66 -2.75
CA GLU A 34 3.58 7.85 -1.41
C GLU A 34 4.55 7.53 -0.28
N ALA A 35 5.55 6.68 -0.51
CA ALA A 35 6.44 6.18 0.55
C ALA A 35 7.93 6.26 0.23
N GLY A 36 8.30 6.64 -0.99
CA GLY A 36 9.71 6.71 -1.39
C GLY A 36 10.37 5.34 -1.52
N VAL A 37 9.59 4.31 -1.78
CA VAL A 37 10.08 2.93 -1.90
C VAL A 37 10.57 2.65 -3.30
N GLU A 38 11.81 2.17 -3.40
CA GLU A 38 12.38 1.62 -4.62
C GLU A 38 12.77 0.16 -4.36
N GLY A 39 12.42 -0.73 -5.27
CA GLY A 39 12.73 -2.13 -5.10
C GLY A 39 12.13 -3.01 -6.18
N LYS A 40 12.10 -4.31 -5.91
CA LYS A 40 11.54 -5.30 -6.81
C LYS A 40 10.12 -5.63 -6.40
N VAL A 41 9.14 -5.27 -7.24
CA VAL A 41 7.76 -5.70 -7.06
C VAL A 41 7.56 -7.09 -7.66
N PHE A 42 6.83 -7.94 -6.95
CA PHE A 42 6.51 -9.28 -7.44
C PHE A 42 5.12 -9.29 -8.05
N ASP A 43 4.98 -9.94 -9.20
CA ASP A 43 3.69 -10.15 -9.84
C ASP A 43 2.97 -11.34 -9.20
N ARG A 44 2.74 -11.23 -7.92
CA ARG A 44 2.04 -12.24 -7.13
C ARG A 44 1.14 -11.54 -6.13
N MET A 45 -0.13 -11.48 -6.46
CA MET A 45 -1.12 -10.83 -5.61
C MET A 45 -1.24 -11.58 -4.27
N LEU A 46 -1.12 -10.84 -3.16
CA LEU A 46 -1.27 -11.39 -1.82
C LEU A 46 -2.74 -11.51 -1.42
N GLY A 47 -3.58 -10.66 -1.95
CA GLY A 47 -5.00 -10.66 -1.67
C GLY A 47 -5.66 -9.36 -2.11
N LEU A 48 -6.96 -9.29 -1.85
CA LEU A 48 -7.79 -8.13 -2.15
C LEU A 48 -8.39 -7.61 -0.85
N TYR A 49 -8.51 -6.29 -0.73
CA TYR A 49 -9.33 -5.70 0.32
C TYR A 49 -10.15 -4.54 -0.25
N SER A 50 -11.21 -4.18 0.43
CA SER A 50 -12.06 -3.08 0.01
C SER A 50 -12.08 -1.97 1.05
N TYR A 51 -12.30 -0.77 0.58
CA TYR A 51 -12.52 0.40 1.43
C TYR A 51 -13.42 1.39 0.71
N ALA A 52 -14.04 2.28 1.46
CA ALA A 52 -14.86 3.35 0.89
C ALA A 52 -13.99 4.61 0.73
N LYS A 53 -13.77 5.01 -0.53
CA LYS A 53 -13.02 6.24 -0.82
C LYS A 53 -13.94 7.43 -0.61
N ARG A 54 -13.55 8.35 0.27
CA ARG A 54 -14.28 9.59 0.52
C ARG A 54 -14.17 10.53 -0.67
N MET A 55 -15.31 11.02 -1.13
CA MET A 55 -15.41 11.98 -2.23
C MET A 55 -15.96 13.31 -1.69
N GLU A 56 -15.41 14.44 -2.17
CA GLU A 56 -15.80 15.77 -1.65
C GLU A 56 -17.25 16.15 -1.89
N LYS A 57 -17.80 15.82 -3.04
CA LYS A 57 -19.13 16.27 -3.46
C LYS A 57 -20.05 15.13 -3.91
N ALA A 58 -19.79 13.93 -3.44
CA ALA A 58 -20.55 12.75 -3.83
C ALA A 58 -20.54 11.73 -2.71
N ASP A 59 -21.34 10.68 -2.86
CA ASP A 59 -21.31 9.53 -1.96
C ASP A 59 -19.94 8.85 -2.02
N ASP A 60 -19.54 8.19 -0.95
CA ASP A 60 -18.29 7.43 -0.91
C ASP A 60 -18.29 6.37 -2.01
N VAL A 61 -17.14 6.20 -2.65
CA VAL A 61 -16.98 5.22 -3.72
C VAL A 61 -16.31 3.96 -3.16
N PRO A 62 -16.93 2.79 -3.30
CA PRO A 62 -16.28 1.54 -2.91
C PRO A 62 -15.12 1.24 -3.85
N CYS A 63 -13.96 0.93 -3.27
CA CYS A 63 -12.74 0.60 -4.02
C CYS A 63 -12.23 -0.75 -3.59
N VAL A 64 -11.75 -1.54 -4.57
CA VAL A 64 -11.07 -2.81 -4.31
C VAL A 64 -9.60 -2.64 -4.63
N VAL A 65 -8.75 -3.03 -3.70
CA VAL A 65 -7.30 -2.90 -3.83
C VAL A 65 -6.66 -4.27 -3.94
N SER A 66 -5.84 -4.45 -4.96
CA SER A 66 -4.98 -5.64 -5.11
C SER A 66 -3.66 -5.35 -4.42
N VAL A 67 -3.24 -6.26 -3.54
CA VAL A 67 -2.04 -6.08 -2.72
C VAL A 67 -0.88 -6.90 -3.29
N TYR A 68 0.24 -6.22 -3.56
CA TYR A 68 1.45 -6.84 -4.09
C TYR A 68 2.65 -6.60 -3.17
N PRO A 69 3.54 -7.59 -3.02
CA PRO A 69 4.73 -7.42 -2.20
C PRO A 69 5.86 -6.77 -2.98
N ILE A 70 6.64 -5.95 -2.29
CA ILE A 70 7.85 -5.31 -2.83
C ILE A 70 9.03 -5.64 -1.93
N LYS A 71 10.10 -6.16 -2.54
CA LYS A 71 11.38 -6.28 -1.84
C LYS A 71 12.09 -4.93 -1.94
N VAL A 72 12.11 -4.21 -0.84
CA VAL A 72 12.66 -2.85 -0.79
C VAL A 72 14.19 -2.91 -0.91
N LYS A 73 14.74 -2.17 -1.86
CA LYS A 73 16.19 -2.00 -2.03
C LYS A 73 16.65 -0.68 -1.43
N THR A 74 15.87 0.37 -1.63
CA THR A 74 16.20 1.71 -1.16
C THR A 74 14.94 2.40 -0.66
N LEU A 75 15.08 3.11 0.44
CA LEU A 75 14.04 3.97 0.98
C LEU A 75 14.53 5.41 0.85
N ARG A 76 13.97 6.15 -0.09
CA ARG A 76 14.39 7.51 -0.39
C ARG A 76 13.84 8.51 0.62
N ASP A 77 14.62 9.54 0.93
CA ASP A 77 14.17 10.63 1.79
C ASP A 77 13.36 11.66 1.02
N LYS A 78 13.61 11.80 -0.27
CA LYS A 78 12.90 12.73 -1.15
C LYS A 78 12.05 11.95 -2.14
N PHE A 79 10.74 12.19 -2.11
CA PHE A 79 9.78 11.56 -3.00
C PHE A 79 8.53 12.44 -3.09
N PRO A 80 7.63 12.21 -4.07
CA PRO A 80 6.54 13.16 -4.38
C PRO A 80 5.67 13.56 -3.18
N GLU A 81 5.19 12.62 -2.37
CA GLU A 81 4.26 12.92 -1.27
C GLU A 81 4.92 12.97 0.11
N ARG A 82 6.22 13.19 0.15
CA ARG A 82 7.01 13.23 1.39
C ARG A 82 6.42 14.15 2.47
N ALA A 83 6.02 15.36 2.08
CA ALA A 83 5.51 16.36 3.02
C ALA A 83 4.09 16.07 3.50
N GLU A 84 3.38 15.16 2.84
CA GLU A 84 1.95 14.89 3.08
C GLU A 84 1.71 13.66 3.93
N ARG A 85 2.73 12.84 4.16
CA ARG A 85 2.58 11.55 4.84
C ARG A 85 3.72 11.27 5.79
N LYS A 86 3.41 10.55 6.87
CA LYS A 86 4.41 9.93 7.72
C LYS A 86 4.58 8.49 7.26
N ARG A 87 5.77 7.93 7.41
CA ARG A 87 6.04 6.51 7.10
C ARG A 87 6.78 5.86 8.26
N LYS A 88 6.51 4.56 8.43
CA LYS A 88 7.11 3.80 9.53
C LYS A 88 7.22 2.32 9.16
N TRP A 89 8.37 1.73 9.43
CA TRP A 89 8.50 0.29 9.41
C TRP A 89 7.76 -0.31 10.60
N MET A 90 7.02 -1.37 10.35
CA MET A 90 6.30 -2.09 11.39
C MET A 90 6.45 -3.59 11.17
N SER A 91 6.43 -4.37 12.25
CA SER A 91 6.26 -5.81 12.13
C SER A 91 4.91 -6.10 11.48
N LEU A 92 4.77 -7.29 10.89
CA LEU A 92 3.49 -7.69 10.29
C LEU A 92 2.36 -7.69 11.31
N LYS A 93 2.65 -8.14 12.52
CA LYS A 93 1.66 -8.15 13.61
C LYS A 93 1.20 -6.73 13.95
N LYS A 94 2.15 -5.80 14.10
CA LYS A 94 1.82 -4.40 14.42
C LYS A 94 1.06 -3.73 13.27
N ALA A 95 1.49 -3.98 12.03
CA ALA A 95 0.81 -3.44 10.85
C ALA A 95 -0.64 -3.94 10.77
N ALA A 96 -0.86 -5.25 10.99
CA ALA A 96 -2.20 -5.83 10.99
C ALA A 96 -3.09 -5.21 12.07
N GLN A 97 -2.54 -4.89 13.23
CA GLN A 97 -3.29 -4.23 14.31
C GLN A 97 -3.55 -2.76 14.04
N SER A 98 -2.78 -2.14 13.17
CA SER A 98 -2.81 -0.69 12.92
C SER A 98 -3.76 -0.28 11.79
N VAL A 99 -4.09 -1.19 10.88
CA VAL A 99 -4.99 -0.88 9.76
C VAL A 99 -6.45 -1.02 10.16
N HIS A 100 -7.31 -0.27 9.49
CA HIS A 100 -8.74 -0.25 9.76
C HIS A 100 -9.48 -1.40 9.06
N GLU A 101 -9.04 -1.77 7.87
CA GLU A 101 -9.71 -2.77 7.03
C GLU A 101 -9.42 -4.20 7.50
N PRO A 102 -10.44 -4.99 7.87
CA PRO A 102 -10.24 -6.35 8.37
C PRO A 102 -9.57 -7.28 7.33
N GLU A 103 -9.91 -7.14 6.07
CA GLU A 103 -9.34 -7.95 4.99
C GLU A 103 -7.85 -7.66 4.82
N LEU A 104 -7.45 -6.38 4.91
CA LEU A 104 -6.05 -6.00 4.84
C LEU A 104 -5.28 -6.54 6.05
N ALA A 105 -5.88 -6.48 7.24
CA ALA A 105 -5.29 -7.03 8.45
C ALA A 105 -5.00 -8.53 8.29
N GLU A 106 -5.92 -9.29 7.69
CA GLU A 106 -5.73 -10.72 7.43
C GLU A 106 -4.58 -10.96 6.44
N ILE A 107 -4.51 -10.19 5.36
CA ILE A 107 -3.43 -10.29 4.38
C ILE A 107 -2.08 -10.06 5.06
N LEU A 108 -1.96 -9.01 5.88
CA LEU A 108 -0.72 -8.69 6.59
C LEU A 108 -0.36 -9.78 7.60
N ARG A 109 -1.35 -10.29 8.33
CA ARG A 109 -1.14 -11.31 9.36
C ARG A 109 -0.60 -12.62 8.78
N HIS A 110 -1.03 -12.98 7.58
CA HIS A 110 -0.68 -14.24 6.93
C HIS A 110 0.44 -14.13 5.90
N PHE A 111 0.97 -12.93 5.67
CA PHE A 111 2.06 -12.74 4.72
C PHE A 111 3.34 -13.43 5.20
N ASN A 112 3.93 -14.26 4.35
CA ASN A 112 5.20 -14.91 4.62
C ASN A 112 6.21 -14.55 3.52
N PRO A 113 7.15 -13.62 3.78
CA PRO A 113 8.12 -13.21 2.77
C PRO A 113 9.04 -14.34 2.31
N HIS A 114 9.22 -15.39 3.10
CA HIS A 114 10.03 -16.55 2.70
C HIS A 114 9.41 -17.37 1.57
N ARG A 115 8.14 -17.17 1.27
CA ARG A 115 7.47 -17.79 0.13
C ARG A 115 7.70 -17.06 -1.19
N LEU A 116 8.28 -15.88 -1.15
CA LEU A 116 8.62 -15.12 -2.35
C LEU A 116 9.94 -15.64 -2.91
N LYS A 117 9.96 -15.92 -4.22
CA LYS A 117 11.15 -16.37 -4.93
C LYS A 117 11.57 -15.30 -5.93
N GLY A 118 12.84 -15.03 -5.97
CA GLY A 118 13.39 -14.12 -6.95
C GLY A 118 14.28 -13.01 -6.44
#